data_fe998956e0ea28491db4b8f1d9a437fb
#
_entry.id   fe998956e0ea28491db4b8f1d9a437fb
#
_cell.length_a   1.000
_cell.length_b   1.000
_cell.length_c   1.000
_cell.angle_alpha   90.00
_cell.angle_beta   90.00
_cell.angle_gamma   90.00
#
_symmetry.space_group_name_H-M   'P 1'
#
loop_
_entity.id
_entity.type
_entity.pdbx_description
1 polymer ?
#
loop_
_entity_poly.entity_id
_entity_poly.type
_entity_poly.pdbx_seq_one_letter_code
_entity_poly.pdbx_strand_id
1 'polypeptide(L)'
;MIVFKNGTVVTGDGKTLLERGHVIVEGTKIAEVAEKLDPSAEQNADEVVDCTGKAILPGMINHHQHGVTFGPVFASGAENYGRERILELLDRNLLQGHTTVLNVDGFVTMDEVKETQKYHPIRIKTATTHAPINLQAAMLCDGKGLAEKHKRMTAEKMFEDGAVCIGEVGGGHTLGGGGQDYLYIPRAVKNATGRDIDYLQ
;
A
#
# COMPACT_ATOMS: atom_id res chain seq x y z
N MET A 1 8.50 20.71 18.02
CA MET A 1 7.41 20.04 18.74
C MET A 1 6.08 20.62 18.28
N ILE A 2 5.10 19.73 17.97
CA ILE A 2 3.72 20.15 17.58
C ILE A 2 2.76 19.65 18.66
N VAL A 3 1.84 20.49 19.10
CA VAL A 3 0.82 20.15 20.08
C VAL A 3 -0.56 20.20 19.42
N PHE A 4 -1.26 19.06 19.39
CA PHE A 4 -2.68 18.97 19.04
C PHE A 4 -3.48 18.95 20.35
N LYS A 5 -4.36 19.92 20.61
CA LYS A 5 -5.08 20.03 21.87
C LYS A 5 -6.60 20.09 21.70
N ASN A 6 -7.31 19.80 22.79
CA ASN A 6 -8.78 19.91 22.92
C ASN A 6 -9.59 18.99 21.99
N GLY A 7 -8.96 17.99 21.35
CA GLY A 7 -9.65 17.07 20.48
C GLY A 7 -10.18 15.83 21.20
N THR A 8 -11.13 15.14 20.59
CA THR A 8 -11.45 13.76 20.98
C THR A 8 -10.35 12.85 20.46
N VAL A 9 -9.53 12.27 21.35
CA VAL A 9 -8.40 11.40 20.95
C VAL A 9 -8.82 9.94 21.04
N VAL A 10 -8.74 9.24 19.90
CA VAL A 10 -8.84 7.78 19.81
C VAL A 10 -7.44 7.22 19.74
N THR A 11 -7.03 6.48 20.78
CA THR A 11 -5.61 6.04 20.89
C THR A 11 -5.24 4.88 19.97
N GLY A 12 -6.25 4.19 19.41
CA GLY A 12 -6.03 3.03 18.52
C GLY A 12 -5.83 1.70 19.26
N ASP A 13 -5.89 1.67 20.59
CA ASP A 13 -5.80 0.45 21.38
C ASP A 13 -7.14 -0.33 21.48
N GLY A 14 -8.20 0.20 20.83
CA GLY A 14 -9.55 -0.37 20.82
C GLY A 14 -10.35 -0.15 22.11
N LYS A 15 -9.85 0.63 23.06
CA LYS A 15 -10.46 0.80 24.39
C LYS A 15 -10.47 2.26 24.86
N THR A 16 -9.39 3.00 24.63
CA THR A 16 -9.18 4.32 25.24
C THR A 16 -9.65 5.42 24.31
N LEU A 17 -10.58 6.21 24.81
CA LEU A 17 -11.08 7.44 24.21
C LEU A 17 -10.88 8.58 25.21
N LEU A 18 -10.22 9.65 24.80
CA LEU A 18 -10.09 10.87 25.59
C LEU A 18 -10.99 11.94 24.97
N GLU A 19 -12.06 12.34 25.67
CA GLU A 19 -13.06 13.29 25.12
C GLU A 19 -12.47 14.68 24.86
N ARG A 20 -11.49 15.10 25.66
CA ARG A 20 -10.74 16.36 25.53
C ARG A 20 -9.27 16.09 25.76
N GLY A 21 -8.68 15.33 24.85
CA GLY A 21 -7.28 14.96 24.94
C GLY A 21 -6.37 15.87 24.14
N HIS A 22 -5.09 15.59 24.28
CA HIS A 22 -4.04 16.19 23.46
C HIS A 22 -3.05 15.12 22.97
N VAL A 23 -2.33 15.46 21.91
CA VAL A 23 -1.25 14.67 21.36
C VAL A 23 -0.07 15.61 21.12
N ILE A 24 1.10 15.24 21.66
CA ILE A 24 2.36 15.94 21.43
C ILE A 24 3.21 15.13 20.46
N VAL A 25 3.69 15.79 19.42
CA VAL A 25 4.57 15.19 18.42
C VAL A 25 5.94 15.87 18.46
N GLU A 26 6.99 15.07 18.61
CA GLU A 26 8.39 15.51 18.54
C GLU A 26 9.08 14.84 17.36
N GLY A 27 9.48 15.66 16.39
CA GLY A 27 10.03 15.16 15.14
C GLY A 27 9.04 14.24 14.42
N THR A 28 9.31 12.95 14.36
CA THR A 28 8.47 11.92 13.69
C THR A 28 7.78 10.98 14.68
N LYS A 29 7.75 11.31 15.97
CA LYS A 29 7.22 10.43 17.02
C LYS A 29 6.15 11.13 17.83
N ILE A 30 5.14 10.37 18.25
CA ILE A 30 4.21 10.78 19.29
C ILE A 30 4.96 10.68 20.62
N ALA A 31 5.14 11.82 21.28
CA ALA A 31 5.83 11.91 22.57
C ALA A 31 4.85 11.72 23.74
N GLU A 32 3.61 12.25 23.60
CA GLU A 32 2.60 12.15 24.65
C GLU A 32 1.20 12.06 24.08
N VAL A 33 0.34 11.32 24.76
CA VAL A 33 -1.12 11.30 24.57
C VAL A 33 -1.77 11.30 25.96
N ALA A 34 -2.47 12.36 26.34
CA ALA A 34 -3.09 12.48 27.64
C ALA A 34 -4.32 13.42 27.64
N GLU A 35 -5.08 13.42 28.76
CA GLU A 35 -6.23 14.34 28.96
C GLU A 35 -5.78 15.74 29.38
N LYS A 36 -4.70 15.82 30.15
CA LYS A 36 -4.21 17.10 30.71
C LYS A 36 -2.93 17.52 30.03
N LEU A 37 -2.98 18.61 29.32
CA LEU A 37 -1.80 19.24 28.70
C LEU A 37 -1.05 20.05 29.76
N ASP A 38 0.27 19.83 29.86
CA ASP A 38 1.14 20.71 30.63
C ASP A 38 1.19 22.08 29.91
N PRO A 39 0.86 23.18 30.62
CA PRO A 39 0.93 24.51 30.02
C PRO A 39 2.30 24.88 29.46
N SER A 40 3.39 24.30 29.98
CA SER A 40 4.74 24.53 29.49
C SER A 40 4.95 23.90 28.09
N ALA A 41 4.29 22.79 27.79
CA ALA A 41 4.36 22.16 26.48
C ALA A 41 3.75 23.06 25.39
N GLU A 42 2.63 23.71 25.69
CA GLU A 42 2.01 24.66 24.75
C GLU A 42 2.88 25.90 24.53
N GLN A 43 3.50 26.42 25.60
CA GLN A 43 4.39 27.60 25.51
C GLN A 43 5.68 27.32 24.70
N ASN A 44 6.18 26.09 24.75
CA ASN A 44 7.41 25.67 24.09
C ASN A 44 7.18 25.02 22.71
N ALA A 45 5.93 24.90 22.25
CA ALA A 45 5.61 24.31 20.96
C ALA A 45 6.00 25.22 19.79
N ASP A 46 6.53 24.64 18.72
CA ASP A 46 6.72 25.35 17.44
C ASP A 46 5.37 25.62 16.75
N GLU A 47 4.37 24.71 16.99
CA GLU A 47 3.04 24.83 16.44
C GLU A 47 2.01 24.26 17.44
N VAL A 48 0.89 24.95 17.59
CA VAL A 48 -0.26 24.51 18.40
C VAL A 48 -1.50 24.45 17.53
N VAL A 49 -2.10 23.26 17.41
CA VAL A 49 -3.32 23.02 16.65
C VAL A 49 -4.49 22.82 17.61
N ASP A 50 -5.46 23.72 17.60
CA ASP A 50 -6.70 23.53 18.36
C ASP A 50 -7.65 22.59 17.61
N CYS A 51 -7.89 21.44 18.19
CA CYS A 51 -8.76 20.37 17.69
C CYS A 51 -10.16 20.38 18.32
N THR A 52 -10.60 21.52 18.89
CA THR A 52 -11.96 21.62 19.46
C THR A 52 -13.02 21.22 18.42
N GLY A 53 -13.88 20.27 18.79
CA GLY A 53 -14.91 19.71 17.90
C GLY A 53 -14.39 18.76 16.82
N LYS A 54 -13.11 18.36 16.89
CA LYS A 54 -12.48 17.41 15.96
C LYS A 54 -12.03 16.16 16.70
N ALA A 55 -11.86 15.07 15.93
CA ALA A 55 -11.21 13.86 16.44
C ALA A 55 -9.75 13.79 15.97
N ILE A 56 -8.89 13.31 16.87
CA ILE A 56 -7.50 12.97 16.57
C ILE A 56 -7.42 11.44 16.55
N LEU A 57 -7.06 10.88 15.41
CA LEU A 57 -7.08 9.45 15.14
C LEU A 57 -5.70 8.98 14.70
N PRO A 58 -5.31 7.71 14.96
CA PRO A 58 -4.22 7.09 14.22
C PRO A 58 -4.52 7.14 12.72
N GLY A 59 -3.49 7.35 11.91
CA GLY A 59 -3.65 7.29 10.47
C GLY A 59 -4.18 5.94 10.01
N MET A 60 -5.10 5.93 9.07
CA MET A 60 -5.67 4.71 8.52
C MET A 60 -4.65 3.93 7.71
N ILE A 61 -4.82 2.61 7.68
CA ILE A 61 -4.02 1.69 6.86
C ILE A 61 -4.90 1.19 5.72
N ASN A 62 -4.55 1.54 4.49
CA ASN A 62 -5.14 0.91 3.31
C ASN A 62 -4.41 -0.41 3.06
N HIS A 63 -5.07 -1.52 3.35
CA HIS A 63 -4.46 -2.84 3.27
C HIS A 63 -4.56 -3.52 1.89
N HIS A 64 -5.09 -2.83 0.87
CA HIS A 64 -5.22 -3.38 -0.48
C HIS A 64 -5.17 -2.25 -1.52
N GLN A 65 -4.01 -2.01 -2.10
CA GLN A 65 -3.80 -0.94 -3.08
C GLN A 65 -2.91 -1.41 -4.22
N HIS A 66 -3.32 -1.07 -5.46
CA HIS A 66 -2.54 -1.27 -6.67
C HIS A 66 -1.95 0.03 -7.19
N GLY A 67 -0.84 -0.08 -7.94
CA GLY A 67 -0.28 1.02 -8.71
C GLY A 67 0.34 2.14 -7.87
N VAL A 68 0.81 1.84 -6.66
CA VAL A 68 1.39 2.81 -5.72
C VAL A 68 2.90 2.69 -5.58
N THR A 69 3.55 1.99 -6.52
CA THR A 69 5.01 1.84 -6.59
C THR A 69 5.50 2.00 -8.01
N PHE A 70 6.80 2.23 -8.18
CA PHE A 70 7.43 2.31 -9.50
C PHE A 70 7.68 0.95 -10.16
N GLY A 71 7.24 -0.13 -9.53
CA GLY A 71 7.29 -1.49 -10.07
C GLY A 71 6.10 -1.85 -10.95
N PRO A 72 6.06 -3.11 -11.44
CA PRO A 72 4.95 -3.63 -12.23
C PRO A 72 3.63 -3.58 -11.47
N VAL A 73 2.53 -3.40 -12.19
CA VAL A 73 1.19 -3.32 -11.62
C VAL A 73 0.44 -4.62 -11.83
N PHE A 74 -0.40 -4.97 -10.86
CA PHE A 74 -1.23 -6.17 -10.84
C PHE A 74 -0.46 -7.49 -10.86
N ALA A 75 -1.17 -8.57 -10.61
CA ALA A 75 -0.64 -9.94 -10.73
C ALA A 75 -0.30 -10.34 -12.17
N SER A 76 -0.73 -9.57 -13.18
CA SER A 76 -0.36 -9.74 -14.58
C SER A 76 1.02 -9.21 -14.93
N GLY A 77 1.68 -8.49 -14.04
CA GLY A 77 2.95 -7.84 -14.32
C GLY A 77 2.85 -6.77 -15.41
N ALA A 78 1.78 -6.01 -15.44
CA ALA A 78 1.58 -4.89 -16.35
C ALA A 78 2.60 -3.76 -16.09
N GLU A 79 2.80 -2.89 -17.07
CA GLU A 79 3.60 -1.68 -16.90
C GLU A 79 3.00 -0.77 -15.82
N ASN A 80 3.85 -0.08 -15.06
CA ASN A 80 3.38 0.88 -14.07
C ASN A 80 2.73 2.11 -14.72
N TYR A 81 1.97 2.85 -13.93
CA TYR A 81 1.20 4.01 -14.39
C TYR A 81 2.05 5.26 -14.69
N GLY A 82 3.38 5.17 -14.54
CA GLY A 82 4.25 6.32 -14.60
C GLY A 82 4.29 7.10 -13.27
N ARG A 83 5.43 7.77 -13.05
CA ARG A 83 5.76 8.38 -11.76
C ARG A 83 4.71 9.39 -11.28
N GLU A 84 4.28 10.29 -12.14
CA GLU A 84 3.31 11.35 -11.79
C GLU A 84 2.00 10.74 -11.28
N ARG A 85 1.46 9.75 -12.00
CA ARG A 85 0.21 9.10 -11.61
C ARG A 85 0.34 8.30 -10.32
N ILE A 86 1.48 7.65 -10.10
CA ILE A 86 1.75 6.91 -8.86
C ILE A 86 1.74 7.86 -7.66
N LEU A 87 2.44 9.00 -7.76
CA LEU A 87 2.46 10.00 -6.68
C LEU A 87 1.08 10.60 -6.44
N GLU A 88 0.31 10.90 -7.50
CA GLU A 88 -1.09 11.34 -7.37
C GLU A 88 -1.96 10.33 -6.62
N LEU A 89 -1.80 9.02 -6.88
CA LEU A 89 -2.54 7.97 -6.16
C LEU A 89 -2.15 7.91 -4.67
N LEU A 90 -0.88 8.13 -4.35
CA LEU A 90 -0.40 8.22 -2.97
C LEU A 90 -0.94 9.48 -2.28
N ASP A 91 -0.94 10.63 -2.96
CA ASP A 91 -1.55 11.87 -2.45
C ASP A 91 -3.04 11.68 -2.14
N ARG A 92 -3.78 11.02 -3.02
CA ARG A 92 -5.21 10.72 -2.79
C ARG A 92 -5.43 9.84 -1.56
N ASN A 93 -4.58 8.84 -1.33
CA ASN A 93 -4.63 8.04 -0.12
C ASN A 93 -4.38 8.92 1.12
N LEU A 94 -3.35 9.75 1.09
CA LEU A 94 -3.01 10.63 2.21
C LEU A 94 -4.13 11.63 2.52
N LEU A 95 -4.73 12.25 1.50
CA LEU A 95 -5.86 13.17 1.64
C LEU A 95 -7.11 12.51 2.23
N GLN A 96 -7.24 11.19 2.08
CA GLN A 96 -8.31 10.39 2.71
C GLN A 96 -7.95 9.92 4.13
N GLY A 97 -6.78 10.31 4.66
CA GLY A 97 -6.33 9.96 6.01
C GLY A 97 -5.55 8.62 6.09
N HIS A 98 -5.22 7.99 4.96
CA HIS A 98 -4.35 6.83 4.98
C HIS A 98 -2.89 7.25 5.10
N THR A 99 -2.23 6.82 6.15
CA THR A 99 -0.80 7.08 6.39
C THR A 99 0.09 5.89 6.04
N THR A 100 -0.53 4.76 5.77
CA THR A 100 0.14 3.52 5.33
C THR A 100 -0.69 2.84 4.25
N VAL A 101 -0.04 2.35 3.21
CA VAL A 101 -0.67 1.53 2.16
C VAL A 101 0.05 0.20 2.03
N LEU A 102 -0.69 -0.88 1.80
CA LEU A 102 -0.17 -2.17 1.39
C LEU A 102 -0.34 -2.30 -0.12
N ASN A 103 0.76 -2.25 -0.84
CA ASN A 103 0.81 -2.57 -2.25
C ASN A 103 0.65 -4.08 -2.46
N VAL A 104 -0.28 -4.49 -3.31
CA VAL A 104 -0.54 -5.91 -3.59
C VAL A 104 -0.26 -6.29 -5.05
N ASP A 105 0.56 -5.52 -5.75
CA ASP A 105 0.92 -5.75 -7.15
C ASP A 105 1.79 -7.00 -7.42
N GLY A 106 2.12 -7.76 -6.42
CA GLY A 106 2.70 -9.09 -6.51
C GLY A 106 4.15 -9.19 -7.00
N PHE A 107 4.52 -8.53 -8.09
CA PHE A 107 5.86 -8.59 -8.69
C PHE A 107 6.74 -7.37 -8.42
N VAL A 108 6.30 -6.45 -7.60
CA VAL A 108 7.10 -5.30 -7.16
C VAL A 108 8.27 -5.77 -6.32
N THR A 109 9.48 -5.27 -6.57
CA THR A 109 10.66 -5.54 -5.75
C THR A 109 10.79 -4.52 -4.62
N MET A 110 11.48 -4.90 -3.53
CA MET A 110 11.70 -3.98 -2.41
C MET A 110 12.53 -2.75 -2.79
N ASP A 111 13.36 -2.83 -3.82
CA ASP A 111 14.10 -1.66 -4.32
C ASP A 111 13.15 -0.63 -4.95
N GLU A 112 12.13 -1.08 -5.67
CA GLU A 112 11.10 -0.22 -6.24
C GLU A 112 10.22 0.41 -5.16
N VAL A 113 9.89 -0.33 -4.11
CA VAL A 113 9.20 0.22 -2.93
C VAL A 113 10.05 1.30 -2.26
N LYS A 114 11.32 1.02 -1.98
CA LYS A 114 12.26 1.96 -1.36
C LYS A 114 12.49 3.19 -2.24
N GLU A 115 12.58 3.01 -3.55
CA GLU A 115 12.70 4.12 -4.48
C GLU A 115 11.47 5.01 -4.46
N THR A 116 10.26 4.44 -4.54
CA THR A 116 9.01 5.20 -4.47
C THR A 116 8.88 5.95 -3.14
N GLN A 117 9.25 5.32 -2.03
CA GLN A 117 9.18 5.90 -0.69
C GLN A 117 9.99 7.19 -0.53
N LYS A 118 11.03 7.42 -1.34
CA LYS A 118 11.83 8.66 -1.30
C LYS A 118 11.03 9.90 -1.72
N TYR A 119 9.95 9.72 -2.46
CA TYR A 119 9.19 10.80 -3.09
C TYR A 119 7.84 11.08 -2.42
N HIS A 120 7.46 10.27 -1.43
CA HIS A 120 6.16 10.45 -0.78
C HIS A 120 6.21 10.07 0.72
N PRO A 121 5.57 10.86 1.62
CA PRO A 121 5.61 10.62 3.07
C PRO A 121 4.79 9.42 3.53
N ILE A 122 3.78 8.98 2.75
CA ILE A 122 2.96 7.80 3.10
C ILE A 122 3.84 6.56 3.20
N ARG A 123 3.63 5.74 4.22
CA ARG A 123 4.40 4.50 4.40
C ARG A 123 3.91 3.43 3.45
N ILE A 124 4.80 2.90 2.61
CA ILE A 124 4.48 1.85 1.65
C ILE A 124 4.99 0.50 2.18
N LYS A 125 4.10 -0.47 2.29
CA LYS A 125 4.38 -1.89 2.50
C LYS A 125 4.05 -2.64 1.23
N THR A 126 4.62 -3.83 1.02
CA THR A 126 4.30 -4.64 -0.17
C THR A 126 4.08 -6.10 0.18
N ALA A 127 3.15 -6.70 -0.53
CA ALA A 127 3.00 -8.12 -0.66
C ALA A 127 3.91 -8.67 -1.76
N THR A 128 4.01 -9.99 -1.87
CA THR A 128 4.75 -10.66 -2.94
C THR A 128 4.02 -11.90 -3.43
N THR A 129 4.09 -12.13 -4.75
CA THR A 129 3.63 -13.38 -5.40
C THR A 129 4.73 -13.98 -6.28
N HIS A 130 6.01 -13.68 -5.99
CA HIS A 130 7.14 -14.22 -6.73
C HIS A 130 7.26 -15.74 -6.58
N ALA A 131 6.39 -16.46 -7.30
CA ALA A 131 6.41 -17.91 -7.43
C ALA A 131 6.39 -18.28 -8.92
N PRO A 132 7.03 -19.39 -9.32
CA PRO A 132 7.15 -19.76 -10.74
C PRO A 132 5.82 -19.85 -11.47
N ILE A 133 4.78 -20.38 -10.83
CA ILE A 133 3.43 -20.50 -11.41
C ILE A 133 2.80 -19.12 -11.68
N ASN A 134 2.95 -18.18 -10.75
CA ASN A 134 2.41 -16.84 -10.89
C ASN A 134 3.16 -16.06 -11.98
N LEU A 135 4.47 -16.21 -12.04
CA LEU A 135 5.29 -15.59 -13.08
C LEU A 135 4.91 -16.12 -14.48
N GLN A 136 4.73 -17.44 -14.60
CA GLN A 136 4.28 -18.04 -15.86
C GLN A 136 2.91 -17.48 -16.27
N ALA A 137 1.97 -17.40 -15.35
CA ALA A 137 0.65 -16.85 -15.59
C ALA A 137 0.71 -15.37 -16.00
N ALA A 138 1.49 -14.55 -15.29
CA ALA A 138 1.68 -13.14 -15.62
C ALA A 138 2.24 -12.97 -17.05
N MET A 139 3.24 -13.74 -17.42
CA MET A 139 3.82 -13.70 -18.76
C MET A 139 2.88 -14.16 -19.87
N LEU A 140 1.90 -15.01 -19.56
CA LEU A 140 0.85 -15.40 -20.51
C LEU A 140 -0.22 -14.32 -20.66
N CYS A 141 -0.52 -13.57 -19.57
CA CYS A 141 -1.53 -12.50 -19.60
C CYS A 141 -1.01 -11.22 -20.21
N ASP A 142 0.09 -10.70 -19.68
CA ASP A 142 0.66 -9.39 -20.04
C ASP A 142 2.18 -9.41 -19.93
N GLY A 143 2.73 -9.33 -18.72
CA GLY A 143 4.16 -9.41 -18.44
C GLY A 143 5.00 -8.23 -18.93
N LYS A 144 4.40 -7.19 -19.50
CA LYS A 144 5.12 -6.06 -20.13
C LYS A 144 5.95 -5.25 -19.15
N GLY A 145 5.52 -5.16 -17.90
CA GLY A 145 6.24 -4.50 -16.81
C GLY A 145 7.36 -5.35 -16.20
N LEU A 146 7.46 -6.65 -16.56
CA LEU A 146 8.40 -7.59 -15.95
C LEU A 146 9.78 -7.52 -16.60
N ALA A 147 10.72 -6.86 -15.93
CA ALA A 147 12.14 -6.93 -16.25
C ALA A 147 12.79 -8.21 -15.69
N GLU A 148 14.03 -8.51 -16.08
CA GLU A 148 14.78 -9.69 -15.64
C GLU A 148 14.92 -9.80 -14.10
N LYS A 149 15.02 -8.67 -13.40
CA LYS A 149 15.06 -8.65 -11.92
C LYS A 149 13.80 -9.25 -11.30
N HIS A 150 12.61 -8.98 -11.87
CA HIS A 150 11.33 -9.52 -11.41
C HIS A 150 11.23 -11.03 -11.65
N LYS A 151 11.71 -11.49 -12.83
CA LYS A 151 11.67 -12.90 -13.23
C LYS A 151 12.60 -13.78 -12.38
N ARG A 152 13.67 -13.21 -11.83
CA ARG A 152 14.66 -13.90 -10.98
C ARG A 152 14.40 -13.78 -9.48
N MET A 153 13.48 -12.88 -9.09
CA MET A 153 13.13 -12.69 -7.70
C MET A 153 12.38 -13.91 -7.16
N THR A 154 12.56 -14.20 -5.87
CA THR A 154 11.81 -15.25 -5.17
C THR A 154 11.04 -14.69 -4.01
N ALA A 155 10.01 -15.39 -3.55
CA ALA A 155 9.22 -14.96 -2.39
C ALA A 155 10.10 -14.90 -1.12
N GLU A 156 11.00 -15.87 -0.94
CA GLU A 156 11.95 -15.90 0.19
C GLU A 156 12.80 -14.64 0.21
N LYS A 157 13.38 -14.27 -0.94
CA LYS A 157 14.19 -13.07 -1.05
C LYS A 157 13.39 -11.80 -0.77
N MET A 158 12.15 -11.75 -1.25
CA MET A 158 11.25 -10.63 -0.96
C MET A 158 10.97 -10.47 0.54
N PHE A 159 10.76 -11.58 1.28
CA PHE A 159 10.59 -11.54 2.73
C PHE A 159 11.87 -11.10 3.46
N GLU A 160 13.03 -11.60 3.06
CA GLU A 160 14.31 -11.14 3.59
C GLU A 160 14.51 -9.64 3.41
N ASP A 161 14.07 -9.08 2.27
CA ASP A 161 14.20 -7.67 1.95
C ASP A 161 13.12 -6.78 2.58
N GLY A 162 12.03 -7.39 3.13
CA GLY A 162 11.02 -6.68 3.92
C GLY A 162 9.58 -6.71 3.40
N ALA A 163 9.24 -7.58 2.45
CA ALA A 163 7.83 -7.84 2.11
C ALA A 163 7.09 -8.39 3.34
N VAL A 164 5.81 -8.04 3.49
CA VAL A 164 5.08 -8.30 4.74
C VAL A 164 4.09 -9.47 4.64
N CYS A 165 3.72 -9.88 3.45
CA CYS A 165 2.79 -11.00 3.23
C CYS A 165 2.91 -11.56 1.82
N ILE A 166 2.35 -12.75 1.61
CA ILE A 166 2.07 -13.29 0.28
C ILE A 166 0.74 -12.69 -0.17
N GLY A 167 0.67 -12.23 -1.39
CA GLY A 167 -0.55 -11.68 -1.96
C GLY A 167 -0.30 -11.00 -3.33
N GLU A 168 -1.29 -10.91 -4.15
CA GLU A 168 -2.69 -11.27 -3.92
C GLU A 168 -2.88 -12.77 -4.12
N VAL A 169 -3.41 -13.50 -3.12
CA VAL A 169 -3.73 -14.93 -3.24
C VAL A 169 -5.25 -15.05 -3.25
N GLY A 170 -5.80 -15.63 -4.26
CA GLY A 170 -7.22 -15.91 -4.34
C GLY A 170 -7.53 -17.10 -5.21
N GLY A 171 -8.78 -17.54 -5.24
CA GLY A 171 -9.27 -18.55 -6.17
C GLY A 171 -9.14 -18.10 -7.62
N GLY A 172 -9.85 -18.71 -8.56
CA GLY A 172 -9.73 -18.48 -10.01
C GLY A 172 -9.79 -17.03 -10.54
N HIS A 173 -9.86 -16.02 -9.68
CA HIS A 173 -9.84 -14.60 -10.06
C HIS A 173 -8.48 -13.92 -9.89
N THR A 174 -7.50 -14.60 -9.36
CA THR A 174 -6.32 -13.94 -8.79
C THR A 174 -5.20 -13.61 -9.72
N LEU A 175 -5.37 -13.83 -10.98
CA LEU A 175 -4.42 -13.31 -11.95
C LEU A 175 -4.68 -11.83 -12.28
N GLY A 176 -5.36 -11.11 -11.38
CA GLY A 176 -5.53 -9.68 -11.50
C GLY A 176 -6.97 -9.17 -11.54
N GLY A 177 -7.88 -9.90 -10.90
CA GLY A 177 -9.29 -9.56 -10.87
C GLY A 177 -10.02 -9.93 -12.16
N GLY A 178 -11.33 -9.97 -12.10
CA GLY A 178 -12.20 -10.49 -13.17
C GLY A 178 -11.94 -9.97 -14.59
N GLY A 179 -11.36 -8.77 -14.73
CA GLY A 179 -10.99 -8.23 -16.05
C GLY A 179 -9.84 -8.96 -16.74
N GLN A 180 -8.99 -9.65 -16.00
CA GLN A 180 -7.86 -10.39 -16.59
C GLN A 180 -8.20 -11.85 -16.93
N ASP A 181 -9.23 -12.41 -16.32
CA ASP A 181 -9.72 -13.73 -16.67
C ASP A 181 -10.14 -13.76 -18.15
N TYR A 182 -10.71 -12.68 -18.66
CA TYR A 182 -11.07 -12.54 -20.09
C TYR A 182 -9.85 -12.61 -21.04
N LEU A 183 -8.66 -12.26 -20.55
CA LEU A 183 -7.43 -12.34 -21.33
C LEU A 183 -6.69 -13.65 -21.08
N TYR A 184 -6.65 -14.11 -19.83
CA TYR A 184 -5.89 -15.29 -19.43
C TYR A 184 -6.55 -16.59 -19.89
N ILE A 185 -7.85 -16.77 -19.64
CA ILE A 185 -8.56 -18.02 -19.96
C ILE A 185 -8.49 -18.34 -21.45
N PRO A 186 -8.83 -17.40 -22.38
CA PRO A 186 -8.68 -17.68 -23.81
C PRO A 186 -7.25 -18.06 -24.22
N ARG A 187 -6.25 -17.37 -23.67
CA ARG A 187 -4.84 -17.69 -23.97
C ARG A 187 -4.41 -19.05 -23.43
N ALA A 188 -4.82 -19.38 -22.21
CA ALA A 188 -4.53 -20.67 -21.58
C ALA A 188 -5.17 -21.83 -22.38
N VAL A 189 -6.42 -21.66 -22.79
CA VAL A 189 -7.12 -22.65 -23.62
C VAL A 189 -6.47 -22.79 -24.98
N LYS A 190 -6.13 -21.68 -25.63
CA LYS A 190 -5.41 -21.70 -26.93
C LYS A 190 -4.08 -22.43 -26.81
N ASN A 191 -3.30 -22.15 -25.78
CA ASN A 191 -2.00 -22.80 -25.55
C ASN A 191 -2.16 -24.32 -25.28
N ALA A 192 -3.19 -24.72 -24.53
CA ALA A 192 -3.42 -26.10 -24.17
C ALA A 192 -4.06 -26.93 -25.29
N THR A 193 -4.91 -26.33 -26.12
CA THR A 193 -5.78 -27.07 -27.07
C THR A 193 -5.60 -26.66 -28.53
N GLY A 194 -4.89 -25.55 -28.79
CA GLY A 194 -4.78 -24.94 -30.13
C GLY A 194 -6.06 -24.23 -30.60
N ARG A 195 -7.12 -24.20 -29.78
CA ARG A 195 -8.42 -23.60 -30.13
C ARG A 195 -8.52 -22.17 -29.63
N ASP A 196 -8.98 -21.28 -30.48
CA ASP A 196 -9.41 -19.95 -30.04
C ASP A 196 -10.80 -20.06 -29.40
N ILE A 197 -10.95 -19.44 -28.21
CA ILE A 197 -12.24 -19.20 -27.56
C ILE A 197 -12.39 -17.72 -27.28
N ASP A 198 -13.63 -17.28 -27.27
CA ASP A 198 -14.02 -15.93 -26.88
C ASP A 198 -14.54 -16.00 -25.44
N TYR A 199 -14.50 -14.89 -24.70
CA TYR A 199 -14.96 -14.80 -23.32
C TYR A 199 -16.50 -14.95 -23.18
N LEU A 200 -17.23 -14.96 -24.29
CA LEU A 200 -18.66 -15.23 -24.32
C LEU A 200 -18.99 -16.74 -24.45
N GLN A 201 -17.99 -17.57 -24.64
CA GLN A 201 -18.10 -19.03 -24.71
C GLN A 201 -17.73 -19.69 -23.38
#